data_563874dcb3f74d06c043e47b63aac1c7
#
_entry.id   563874dcb3f74d06c043e47b63aac1c7
#
_cell.length_a   1.000
_cell.length_b   1.000
_cell.length_c   1.000
_cell.angle_alpha   90.00
_cell.angle_beta   90.00
_cell.angle_gamma   90.00
#
_symmetry.space_group_name_H-M   'P 1'
#
loop_
_entity.id
_entity.type
_entity.pdbx_description
1 polymer ?
#
loop_
_entity_poly.entity_id
_entity_poly.type
_entity_poly.pdbx_seq_one_letter_code
_entity_poly.pdbx_strand_id
1 'polypeptide(L)'
;VSADRGAAPTAAPATVAAPPAAPATVAAAGGAEREPAYTVERLERAQDLPRQVWDELAPADDPMWGRDVFTAMQAAEIGPDAYAYLLVREAGRPFALLPLSAVHGLRLDRVVGPRERRLMAPVARAFPRLLRVPMLFCGNFLGQGHVMGRGRLPAAAARLLVREVMDFARGHRLGTVVFKDFAPDGLDALRPGLDEQGFFTVASLPDTQLTLGQTDFESYLASLPAKPRRNARNKLRKFHRQENLRMEVLDEFGHLVPEMMGLYRQVMDRADQTLDVLDEAFVRALSDSTAAGAGAEDGDAEGQGDGDGEGARTEQRLVACFEGERLVGYLHCLFRGRGAVGARIGMDYGLAHRARLYHNLHYAAIELAIARGCRHIRFAQTAYEPKREFGCALVEQSYALNHTGRLPRTILRLLLPPALEAARAQALAPRS
;
A
#
# COMPACT_ATOMS: atom_id res chain seq x y z
N VAL A 1 -55.16 27.80 -34.53
CA VAL A 1 -54.77 28.38 -35.83
C VAL A 1 -53.49 27.67 -36.28
N SER A 2 -53.66 26.93 -37.36
CA SER A 2 -52.71 26.20 -38.20
C SER A 2 -51.55 27.04 -38.71
N ALA A 3 -50.41 26.34 -38.93
CA ALA A 3 -49.61 26.33 -40.18
C ALA A 3 -48.31 25.55 -39.94
N ASP A 4 -48.29 24.44 -40.38
CA ASP A 4 -47.65 23.64 -41.42
C ASP A 4 -46.68 24.39 -42.34
N ARG A 5 -45.46 23.78 -42.54
CA ARG A 5 -44.49 23.82 -43.66
C ARG A 5 -43.08 23.62 -43.10
N GLY A 6 -42.24 22.66 -43.53
CA GLY A 6 -42.13 21.99 -44.80
C GLY A 6 -40.70 21.45 -44.75
N ALA A 7 -40.53 20.13 -44.92
CA ALA A 7 -39.23 19.47 -44.95
C ALA A 7 -38.55 19.71 -46.32
N ALA A 8 -37.25 20.04 -46.28
CA ALA A 8 -36.37 20.02 -47.43
C ALA A 8 -35.48 18.78 -47.40
N PRO A 9 -35.17 18.15 -48.54
CA PRO A 9 -34.48 16.85 -48.58
C PRO A 9 -32.96 17.01 -48.44
N THR A 10 -32.41 16.16 -47.62
CA THR A 10 -30.98 16.02 -47.40
C THR A 10 -30.34 15.31 -48.60
N ALA A 11 -29.38 15.94 -49.23
CA ALA A 11 -28.54 15.38 -50.30
C ALA A 11 -27.56 14.34 -49.73
N ALA A 12 -27.47 13.19 -50.39
CA ALA A 12 -26.49 12.15 -50.10
C ALA A 12 -25.10 12.58 -50.54
N PRO A 13 -24.05 12.22 -49.79
CA PRO A 13 -22.68 12.47 -50.21
C PRO A 13 -22.21 11.50 -51.29
N ALA A 14 -21.53 12.04 -52.30
CA ALA A 14 -20.98 11.33 -53.44
C ALA A 14 -19.87 10.34 -53.01
N THR A 15 -19.98 9.12 -53.52
CA THR A 15 -18.98 8.07 -53.41
C THR A 15 -17.78 8.40 -54.29
N VAL A 16 -16.63 8.69 -53.68
CA VAL A 16 -15.34 8.84 -54.38
C VAL A 16 -14.75 7.44 -54.56
N ALA A 17 -14.58 7.02 -55.80
CA ALA A 17 -13.94 5.77 -56.18
C ALA A 17 -12.47 5.76 -55.79
N ALA A 18 -12.00 4.70 -55.16
CA ALA A 18 -10.61 4.45 -54.82
C ALA A 18 -9.79 4.11 -56.08
N PRO A 19 -8.53 4.55 -56.18
CA PRO A 19 -7.63 4.17 -57.27
C PRO A 19 -7.18 2.70 -57.15
N PRO A 20 -6.78 2.04 -58.25
CA PRO A 20 -6.43 0.63 -58.27
C PRO A 20 -5.14 0.35 -57.51
N ALA A 21 -5.16 -0.76 -56.75
CA ALA A 21 -4.04 -1.25 -55.96
C ALA A 21 -2.83 -1.60 -56.86
N ALA A 22 -1.64 -1.11 -56.47
CA ALA A 22 -0.38 -1.56 -57.01
C ALA A 22 -0.07 -3.01 -56.56
N PRO A 23 0.68 -3.79 -57.36
CA PRO A 23 0.94 -5.18 -57.02
C PRO A 23 1.83 -5.29 -55.77
N ALA A 24 1.41 -6.10 -54.86
CA ALA A 24 2.12 -6.43 -53.64
C ALA A 24 3.45 -7.16 -53.95
N THR A 25 4.54 -6.50 -53.69
CA THR A 25 5.84 -7.15 -53.62
C THR A 25 5.89 -7.93 -52.32
N VAL A 26 5.84 -9.26 -52.40
CA VAL A 26 6.08 -10.16 -51.26
C VAL A 26 7.55 -10.09 -50.92
N ALA A 27 7.89 -9.27 -49.94
CA ALA A 27 9.18 -9.34 -49.26
C ALA A 27 8.98 -10.33 -48.10
N ALA A 28 9.45 -11.54 -48.29
CA ALA A 28 9.66 -12.49 -47.22
C ALA A 28 10.81 -11.97 -46.34
N ALA A 29 10.46 -11.43 -45.17
CA ALA A 29 11.39 -11.22 -44.09
C ALA A 29 10.68 -11.58 -42.80
N GLY A 30 10.55 -12.88 -42.53
CA GLY A 30 10.20 -13.41 -41.25
C GLY A 30 11.38 -13.27 -40.28
N GLY A 31 11.61 -12.07 -39.79
CA GLY A 31 12.30 -11.86 -38.53
C GLY A 31 11.29 -12.09 -37.42
N ALA A 32 11.17 -13.31 -36.93
CA ALA A 32 10.58 -13.55 -35.64
C ALA A 32 11.42 -12.73 -34.64
N GLU A 33 10.91 -11.59 -34.17
CA GLU A 33 11.48 -10.93 -33.01
C GLU A 33 11.52 -11.97 -31.89
N ARG A 34 12.72 -12.43 -31.56
CA ARG A 34 12.90 -13.34 -30.41
C ARG A 34 12.34 -12.58 -29.22
N GLU A 35 11.29 -13.13 -28.60
CA GLU A 35 10.81 -12.60 -27.31
C GLU A 35 12.04 -12.41 -26.40
N PRO A 36 12.17 -11.25 -25.75
CA PRO A 36 13.31 -10.98 -24.89
C PRO A 36 13.39 -12.08 -23.83
N ALA A 37 14.61 -12.60 -23.61
CA ALA A 37 14.84 -13.62 -22.62
C ALA A 37 14.70 -13.03 -21.21
N TYR A 38 13.68 -13.48 -20.45
CA TYR A 38 13.50 -13.13 -19.06
C TYR A 38 14.17 -14.17 -18.18
N THR A 39 14.82 -13.70 -17.11
CA THR A 39 15.34 -14.54 -16.02
C THR A 39 14.89 -13.97 -14.69
N VAL A 40 14.80 -14.83 -13.65
CA VAL A 40 14.50 -14.40 -12.29
C VAL A 40 15.69 -14.74 -11.40
N GLU A 41 16.17 -13.74 -10.69
CA GLU A 41 17.21 -13.85 -9.66
C GLU A 41 16.54 -13.68 -8.30
N ARG A 42 16.93 -14.53 -7.32
CA ARG A 42 16.45 -14.42 -5.96
C ARG A 42 17.51 -13.74 -5.10
N LEU A 43 17.10 -12.65 -4.43
CA LEU A 43 17.87 -11.94 -3.43
C LEU A 43 17.26 -12.19 -2.05
N GLU A 44 18.09 -12.22 -1.00
CA GLU A 44 17.63 -12.50 0.36
C GLU A 44 17.42 -11.23 1.18
N ARG A 45 18.12 -10.15 0.83
CA ARG A 45 18.04 -8.87 1.54
C ARG A 45 17.79 -7.72 0.56
N ALA A 46 17.06 -6.70 1.04
CA ALA A 46 16.83 -5.48 0.29
C ALA A 46 18.15 -4.79 -0.10
N GLN A 47 19.18 -4.90 0.76
CA GLN A 47 20.50 -4.33 0.53
C GLN A 47 21.31 -5.04 -0.55
N ASP A 48 20.96 -6.26 -0.93
CA ASP A 48 21.64 -7.01 -2.00
C ASP A 48 21.40 -6.37 -3.38
N LEU A 49 20.36 -5.53 -3.51
CA LEU A 49 20.11 -4.72 -4.68
C LEU A 49 20.66 -3.29 -4.47
N PRO A 50 21.48 -2.74 -5.40
CA PRO A 50 21.94 -1.37 -5.31
C PRO A 50 20.76 -0.38 -5.16
N ARG A 51 20.93 0.67 -4.33
CA ARG A 51 19.89 1.67 -4.07
C ARG A 51 19.34 2.28 -5.35
N GLN A 52 20.21 2.69 -6.24
CA GLN A 52 19.81 3.29 -7.52
C GLN A 52 18.87 2.36 -8.32
N VAL A 53 19.20 1.06 -8.41
CA VAL A 53 18.36 0.08 -9.12
C VAL A 53 17.01 -0.11 -8.42
N TRP A 54 17.01 -0.11 -7.08
CA TRP A 54 15.77 -0.16 -6.31
C TRP A 54 14.88 1.05 -6.61
N ASP A 55 15.45 2.25 -6.55
CA ASP A 55 14.73 3.50 -6.73
C ASP A 55 14.19 3.67 -8.15
N GLU A 56 14.91 3.16 -9.16
CA GLU A 56 14.43 3.11 -10.55
C GLU A 56 13.22 2.19 -10.76
N LEU A 57 13.09 1.13 -9.95
CA LEU A 57 11.99 0.17 -10.04
C LEU A 57 10.82 0.54 -9.13
N ALA A 58 11.08 1.18 -8.00
CA ALA A 58 10.07 1.51 -6.99
C ALA A 58 9.13 2.63 -7.45
N PRO A 59 7.85 2.62 -7.04
CA PRO A 59 6.95 3.74 -7.27
C PRO A 59 7.51 5.04 -6.68
N ALA A 60 7.64 6.08 -7.50
CA ALA A 60 8.27 7.35 -7.11
C ALA A 60 7.51 8.07 -5.97
N ASP A 61 6.17 8.01 -5.99
CA ASP A 61 5.30 8.73 -5.06
C ASP A 61 4.68 7.80 -3.99
N ASP A 62 5.31 6.65 -3.68
CA ASP A 62 4.84 5.76 -2.62
C ASP A 62 5.94 5.51 -1.58
N PRO A 63 5.87 6.16 -0.40
CA PRO A 63 6.89 6.02 0.64
C PRO A 63 7.02 4.59 1.19
N MET A 64 5.96 3.77 1.11
CA MET A 64 6.02 2.39 1.58
C MET A 64 6.89 1.48 0.70
N TRP A 65 7.32 1.95 -0.47
CA TRP A 65 8.17 1.21 -1.41
C TRP A 65 9.63 1.65 -1.42
N GLY A 66 10.04 2.53 -0.51
CA GLY A 66 11.44 2.86 -0.30
C GLY A 66 12.23 1.66 0.22
N ARG A 67 13.49 1.50 -0.23
CA ARG A 67 14.38 0.41 0.22
C ARG A 67 14.53 0.39 1.75
N ASP A 68 14.50 1.57 2.36
CA ASP A 68 14.65 1.74 3.80
C ASP A 68 13.52 1.08 4.60
N VAL A 69 12.29 1.12 4.08
CA VAL A 69 11.15 0.43 4.69
C VAL A 69 11.36 -1.09 4.70
N PHE A 70 11.81 -1.66 3.58
CA PHE A 70 12.08 -3.11 3.50
C PHE A 70 13.28 -3.52 4.34
N THR A 71 14.30 -2.67 4.44
CA THR A 71 15.45 -2.88 5.34
C THR A 71 15.00 -2.89 6.80
N ALA A 72 14.16 -1.92 7.20
CA ALA A 72 13.60 -1.86 8.54
C ALA A 72 12.68 -3.06 8.85
N MET A 73 11.89 -3.52 7.88
CA MET A 73 11.09 -4.73 8.01
C MET A 73 11.94 -5.97 8.29
N GLN A 74 13.11 -6.09 7.64
CA GLN A 74 14.03 -7.21 7.85
C GLN A 74 14.79 -7.14 9.18
N ALA A 75 14.97 -5.94 9.73
CA ALA A 75 15.65 -5.73 11.01
C ALA A 75 14.71 -5.93 12.22
N ALA A 76 13.41 -6.14 12.00
CA ALA A 76 12.38 -6.15 13.02
C ALA A 76 11.57 -7.46 13.04
N GLU A 77 10.95 -7.77 14.17
CA GLU A 77 10.09 -8.95 14.36
C GLU A 77 8.60 -8.60 14.16
N ILE A 78 8.26 -8.04 12.98
CA ILE A 78 6.90 -7.55 12.69
C ILE A 78 5.90 -8.60 12.21
N GLY A 79 6.33 -9.86 12.11
CA GLY A 79 5.48 -10.99 11.71
C GLY A 79 6.12 -11.97 10.73
N PRO A 80 6.71 -11.55 9.59
CA PRO A 80 7.44 -12.47 8.71
C PRO A 80 8.70 -13.03 9.37
N ASP A 81 8.93 -14.34 9.14
CA ASP A 81 10.11 -15.05 9.64
C ASP A 81 11.29 -14.95 8.65
N ALA A 82 10.97 -14.72 7.36
CA ALA A 82 11.97 -14.59 6.30
C ALA A 82 11.44 -13.72 5.16
N TYR A 83 12.37 -13.13 4.44
CA TYR A 83 12.12 -12.28 3.28
C TYR A 83 12.90 -12.78 2.07
N ALA A 84 12.39 -12.53 0.88
CA ALA A 84 13.10 -12.71 -0.38
C ALA A 84 12.61 -11.68 -1.40
N TYR A 85 13.40 -11.46 -2.43
CA TYR A 85 13.09 -10.53 -3.50
C TYR A 85 13.33 -11.22 -4.83
N LEU A 86 12.31 -11.31 -5.67
CA LEU A 86 12.41 -11.88 -7.00
C LEU A 86 12.68 -10.77 -8.00
N LEU A 87 13.92 -10.67 -8.47
CA LEU A 87 14.34 -9.69 -9.47
C LEU A 87 14.20 -10.31 -10.87
N VAL A 88 13.26 -9.81 -11.63
CA VAL A 88 13.12 -10.14 -13.05
C VAL A 88 14.12 -9.33 -13.84
N ARG A 89 14.90 -9.99 -14.68
CA ARG A 89 15.82 -9.35 -15.62
C ARG A 89 15.35 -9.58 -17.06
N GLU A 90 15.41 -8.55 -17.87
CA GLU A 90 15.22 -8.59 -19.31
C GLU A 90 16.56 -8.43 -19.99
N ALA A 91 17.01 -9.42 -20.76
CA ALA A 91 18.33 -9.42 -21.37
C ALA A 91 19.47 -9.05 -20.39
N GLY A 92 19.41 -9.57 -19.16
CA GLY A 92 20.38 -9.32 -18.09
C GLY A 92 20.18 -8.01 -17.30
N ARG A 93 19.32 -7.09 -17.73
CA ARG A 93 19.07 -5.81 -17.04
C ARG A 93 17.91 -5.92 -16.05
N PRO A 94 17.97 -5.30 -14.87
CA PRO A 94 16.85 -5.22 -13.95
C PRO A 94 15.61 -4.62 -14.63
N PHE A 95 14.49 -5.35 -14.56
CA PHE A 95 13.23 -4.96 -15.19
C PHE A 95 12.08 -4.82 -14.20
N ALA A 96 11.90 -5.79 -13.30
CA ALA A 96 10.88 -5.75 -12.27
C ALA A 96 11.35 -6.44 -10.99
N LEU A 97 10.76 -6.09 -9.85
CA LEU A 97 11.07 -6.67 -8.55
C LEU A 97 9.77 -6.97 -7.78
N LEU A 98 9.69 -8.17 -7.22
CA LEU A 98 8.59 -8.59 -6.34
C LEU A 98 9.13 -9.01 -4.98
N PRO A 99 8.86 -8.26 -3.91
CA PRO A 99 9.17 -8.68 -2.55
C PRO A 99 8.28 -9.84 -2.10
N LEU A 100 8.85 -10.73 -1.31
CA LEU A 100 8.19 -11.87 -0.68
C LEU A 100 8.41 -11.82 0.83
N SER A 101 7.37 -12.12 1.59
CA SER A 101 7.41 -12.22 3.06
C SER A 101 6.84 -13.55 3.50
N ALA A 102 7.67 -14.41 4.07
CA ALA A 102 7.30 -15.73 4.54
C ALA A 102 6.90 -15.71 6.02
N VAL A 103 5.75 -16.28 6.36
CA VAL A 103 5.24 -16.42 7.73
C VAL A 103 4.92 -17.87 7.97
N HIS A 104 5.73 -18.58 8.78
CA HIS A 104 5.53 -20.02 9.03
C HIS A 104 4.45 -20.31 10.06
N GLY A 105 4.05 -19.34 10.84
CA GLY A 105 3.13 -19.53 11.94
C GLY A 105 2.04 -18.48 12.08
N LEU A 106 1.47 -17.99 10.96
CA LEU A 106 0.38 -17.02 11.02
C LEU A 106 -0.81 -17.60 11.78
N ARG A 107 -1.20 -16.92 12.85
CA ARG A 107 -2.36 -17.31 13.64
C ARG A 107 -3.65 -16.80 13.01
N LEU A 108 -4.43 -17.72 12.41
CA LEU A 108 -5.70 -17.40 11.76
C LEU A 108 -6.69 -16.70 12.71
N ASP A 109 -6.72 -17.08 13.99
CA ASP A 109 -7.59 -16.47 14.99
C ASP A 109 -7.28 -14.98 15.29
N ARG A 110 -6.13 -14.47 14.86
CA ARG A 110 -5.77 -13.03 14.96
C ARG A 110 -6.19 -12.22 13.73
N VAL A 111 -6.31 -12.88 12.58
CA VAL A 111 -6.57 -12.23 11.29
C VAL A 111 -8.05 -12.20 10.93
N VAL A 112 -8.85 -13.06 11.56
CA VAL A 112 -10.30 -13.16 11.33
C VAL A 112 -11.09 -12.26 12.28
N GLY A 113 -12.33 -11.95 11.87
CA GLY A 113 -13.24 -11.14 12.66
C GLY A 113 -13.67 -11.75 14.00
N PRO A 114 -14.34 -10.96 14.86
CA PRO A 114 -14.75 -11.40 16.21
C PRO A 114 -15.69 -12.62 16.21
N ARG A 115 -16.54 -12.77 15.19
CA ARG A 115 -17.48 -13.90 15.05
C ARG A 115 -16.72 -15.20 14.75
N GLU A 116 -15.87 -15.18 13.76
CA GLU A 116 -15.03 -16.30 13.33
C GLU A 116 -14.08 -16.70 14.46
N ARG A 117 -13.50 -15.73 15.16
CA ARG A 117 -12.66 -15.95 16.34
C ARG A 117 -13.40 -16.71 17.44
N ARG A 118 -14.67 -16.37 17.72
CA ARG A 118 -15.51 -17.11 18.69
C ARG A 118 -15.76 -18.55 18.26
N LEU A 119 -16.04 -18.78 16.97
CA LEU A 119 -16.23 -20.12 16.42
C LEU A 119 -14.96 -20.98 16.49
N MET A 120 -13.80 -20.36 16.28
CA MET A 120 -12.49 -21.04 16.35
C MET A 120 -11.95 -21.17 17.78
N ALA A 121 -12.52 -20.50 18.77
CA ALA A 121 -12.02 -20.49 20.15
C ALA A 121 -11.87 -21.89 20.77
N PRO A 122 -12.78 -22.86 20.59
CA PRO A 122 -12.58 -24.22 21.08
C PRO A 122 -11.38 -24.92 20.44
N VAL A 123 -11.23 -24.77 19.11
CA VAL A 123 -10.11 -25.32 18.36
C VAL A 123 -8.80 -24.64 18.77
N ALA A 124 -8.83 -23.32 18.97
CA ALA A 124 -7.66 -22.54 19.41
C ALA A 124 -7.16 -23.00 20.79
N ARG A 125 -8.07 -23.40 21.67
CA ARG A 125 -7.74 -23.91 23.02
C ARG A 125 -7.23 -25.34 22.99
N ALA A 126 -7.90 -26.23 22.24
CA ALA A 126 -7.57 -27.66 22.21
C ALA A 126 -6.37 -27.96 21.30
N PHE A 127 -6.27 -27.29 20.16
CA PHE A 127 -5.28 -27.57 19.11
C PHE A 127 -4.69 -26.27 18.53
N PRO A 128 -3.96 -25.47 19.30
CA PRO A 128 -3.46 -24.16 18.85
C PRO A 128 -2.53 -24.21 17.63
N ARG A 129 -1.90 -25.39 17.39
CA ARG A 129 -1.04 -25.60 16.22
C ARG A 129 -1.82 -25.70 14.91
N LEU A 130 -3.10 -26.15 14.94
CA LEU A 130 -3.93 -26.25 13.73
C LEU A 130 -4.33 -24.88 13.18
N LEU A 131 -4.29 -23.83 13.98
CA LEU A 131 -4.57 -22.46 13.55
C LEU A 131 -3.34 -21.70 13.08
N ARG A 132 -2.17 -22.33 13.09
CA ARG A 132 -0.95 -21.77 12.53
C ARG A 132 -0.81 -22.22 11.08
N VAL A 133 -0.91 -21.29 10.16
CA VAL A 133 -0.85 -21.55 8.72
C VAL A 133 0.42 -20.94 8.15
N PRO A 134 1.26 -21.75 7.47
CA PRO A 134 2.40 -21.22 6.75
C PRO A 134 1.94 -20.50 5.48
N MET A 135 2.28 -19.21 5.37
CA MET A 135 1.84 -18.34 4.30
C MET A 135 3.01 -17.60 3.66
N LEU A 136 2.90 -17.38 2.36
CA LEU A 136 3.75 -16.49 1.59
C LEU A 136 2.95 -15.28 1.15
N PHE A 137 3.36 -14.09 1.57
CA PHE A 137 2.82 -12.83 1.10
C PHE A 137 3.71 -12.29 -0.02
N CYS A 138 3.09 -11.95 -1.15
CA CYS A 138 3.74 -11.37 -2.32
C CYS A 138 3.37 -9.88 -2.39
N GLY A 139 4.36 -9.01 -2.53
CA GLY A 139 4.23 -7.57 -2.46
C GLY A 139 4.69 -7.01 -1.10
N ASN A 140 4.29 -5.79 -0.78
CA ASN A 140 4.64 -5.16 0.50
C ASN A 140 3.78 -5.73 1.63
N PHE A 141 4.43 -6.27 2.67
CA PHE A 141 3.72 -6.84 3.82
C PHE A 141 2.96 -5.79 4.64
N LEU A 142 3.52 -4.59 4.78
CA LEU A 142 2.95 -3.48 5.59
C LEU A 142 2.06 -2.52 4.79
N GLY A 143 2.10 -2.58 3.45
CA GLY A 143 1.41 -1.64 2.57
C GLY A 143 0.60 -2.30 1.47
N GLN A 144 0.30 -1.52 0.44
CA GLN A 144 -0.36 -2.01 -0.78
C GLN A 144 0.57 -2.95 -1.54
N GLY A 145 0.01 -3.98 -2.20
CA GLY A 145 0.73 -4.87 -3.09
C GLY A 145 1.03 -4.22 -4.43
N HIS A 146 2.21 -4.48 -4.94
CA HIS A 146 2.66 -4.03 -6.26
C HIS A 146 3.81 -4.90 -6.74
N VAL A 147 4.01 -4.98 -8.06
CA VAL A 147 5.26 -5.41 -8.67
C VAL A 147 6.00 -4.16 -9.10
N MET A 148 7.13 -3.87 -8.47
CA MET A 148 7.97 -2.75 -8.87
C MET A 148 8.51 -2.99 -10.28
N GLY A 149 8.63 -1.96 -11.12
CA GLY A 149 9.15 -2.14 -12.46
C GLY A 149 9.10 -0.90 -13.33
N ARG A 150 9.84 -0.94 -14.42
CA ARG A 150 9.97 0.18 -15.38
C ARG A 150 8.78 0.33 -16.33
N GLY A 151 7.72 -0.46 -16.16
CA GLY A 151 6.55 -0.43 -17.01
C GLY A 151 5.64 -1.63 -16.82
N ARG A 152 4.72 -1.85 -17.77
CA ARG A 152 3.80 -2.99 -17.71
C ARG A 152 4.57 -4.31 -17.84
N LEU A 153 4.29 -5.24 -16.93
CA LEU A 153 4.92 -6.58 -16.94
C LEU A 153 4.44 -7.39 -18.16
N PRO A 154 5.33 -7.83 -19.07
CA PRO A 154 4.95 -8.67 -20.19
C PRO A 154 4.45 -10.05 -19.74
N ALA A 155 3.58 -10.67 -20.54
CA ALA A 155 2.96 -11.94 -20.20
C ALA A 155 3.97 -13.07 -19.93
N ALA A 156 5.08 -13.13 -20.67
CA ALA A 156 6.16 -14.09 -20.46
C ALA A 156 6.83 -13.89 -19.10
N ALA A 157 7.16 -12.64 -18.75
CA ALA A 157 7.74 -12.28 -17.46
C ALA A 157 6.78 -12.57 -16.30
N ALA A 158 5.47 -12.29 -16.47
CA ALA A 158 4.44 -12.58 -15.47
C ALA A 158 4.32 -14.09 -15.20
N ARG A 159 4.31 -14.93 -16.24
CA ARG A 159 4.28 -16.39 -16.09
C ARG A 159 5.52 -16.91 -15.36
N LEU A 160 6.70 -16.42 -15.75
CA LEU A 160 7.94 -16.80 -15.10
C LEU A 160 7.94 -16.38 -13.63
N LEU A 161 7.61 -15.12 -13.32
CA LEU A 161 7.60 -14.58 -11.97
C LEU A 161 6.64 -15.35 -11.05
N VAL A 162 5.39 -15.62 -11.49
CA VAL A 162 4.41 -16.34 -10.66
C VAL A 162 4.81 -17.82 -10.49
N ARG A 163 5.47 -18.42 -11.47
CA ARG A 163 6.03 -19.78 -11.35
C ARG A 163 7.10 -19.81 -10.26
N GLU A 164 8.06 -18.87 -10.29
CA GLU A 164 9.11 -18.75 -9.28
C GLU A 164 8.55 -18.52 -7.87
N VAL A 165 7.48 -17.71 -7.74
CA VAL A 165 6.73 -17.56 -6.47
C VAL A 165 6.22 -18.90 -5.96
N MET A 166 5.60 -19.72 -6.83
CA MET A 166 5.06 -21.02 -6.44
C MET A 166 6.17 -22.04 -6.12
N ASP A 167 7.29 -21.98 -6.82
CA ASP A 167 8.44 -22.84 -6.55
C ASP A 167 9.14 -22.45 -5.24
N PHE A 168 9.26 -21.15 -4.96
CA PHE A 168 9.70 -20.65 -3.66
C PHE A 168 8.79 -21.16 -2.54
N ALA A 169 7.46 -21.03 -2.69
CA ALA A 169 6.51 -21.47 -1.69
C ALA A 169 6.62 -22.99 -1.40
N ARG A 170 6.76 -23.81 -2.44
CA ARG A 170 6.95 -25.27 -2.30
C ARG A 170 8.27 -25.60 -1.60
N GLY A 171 9.38 -24.95 -2.01
CA GLY A 171 10.71 -25.16 -1.43
C GLY A 171 10.78 -24.83 0.06
N HIS A 172 10.03 -23.81 0.50
CA HIS A 172 9.98 -23.35 1.90
C HIS A 172 8.78 -23.91 2.68
N ARG A 173 8.01 -24.87 2.12
CA ARG A 173 6.85 -25.49 2.76
C ARG A 173 5.77 -24.49 3.18
N LEU A 174 5.64 -23.41 2.42
CA LEU A 174 4.59 -22.40 2.62
C LEU A 174 3.35 -22.83 1.84
N GLY A 175 2.30 -23.23 2.57
CA GLY A 175 1.11 -23.83 1.96
C GLY A 175 0.30 -22.82 1.17
N THR A 176 0.02 -21.66 1.75
CA THR A 176 -0.82 -20.61 1.17
C THR A 176 0.04 -19.49 0.59
N VAL A 177 -0.30 -19.06 -0.63
CA VAL A 177 0.36 -17.93 -1.33
C VAL A 177 -0.66 -16.85 -1.58
N VAL A 178 -0.32 -15.61 -1.21
CA VAL A 178 -1.21 -14.43 -1.30
C VAL A 178 -0.48 -13.27 -1.94
N PHE A 179 -0.92 -12.84 -3.10
CA PHE A 179 -0.65 -11.49 -3.61
C PHE A 179 -1.60 -10.57 -2.87
N LYS A 180 -1.04 -9.74 -1.96
CA LYS A 180 -1.80 -9.02 -0.94
C LYS A 180 -2.08 -7.58 -1.34
N ASP A 181 -3.36 -7.19 -1.32
CA ASP A 181 -3.80 -5.79 -1.46
C ASP A 181 -3.31 -5.10 -2.75
N PHE A 182 -3.31 -5.83 -3.85
CA PHE A 182 -2.98 -5.28 -5.17
C PHE A 182 -4.13 -4.44 -5.72
N ALA A 183 -3.80 -3.33 -6.40
CA ALA A 183 -4.75 -2.65 -7.26
C ALA A 183 -5.18 -3.58 -8.42
N PRO A 184 -6.41 -3.45 -8.95
CA PRO A 184 -6.92 -4.34 -10.00
C PRO A 184 -6.02 -4.43 -11.22
N ASP A 185 -5.49 -3.32 -11.72
CA ASP A 185 -4.57 -3.23 -12.85
C ASP A 185 -3.23 -3.94 -12.58
N GLY A 186 -2.74 -3.91 -11.34
CA GLY A 186 -1.56 -4.64 -10.92
C GLY A 186 -1.74 -6.16 -10.99
N LEU A 187 -2.92 -6.69 -10.59
CA LEU A 187 -3.25 -8.10 -10.75
C LEU A 187 -3.50 -8.47 -12.22
N ASP A 188 -4.05 -7.58 -13.02
CA ASP A 188 -4.25 -7.80 -14.45
C ASP A 188 -2.91 -7.98 -15.19
N ALA A 189 -1.88 -7.26 -14.80
CA ALA A 189 -0.55 -7.45 -15.33
C ALA A 189 0.04 -8.85 -15.00
N LEU A 190 -0.32 -9.42 -13.85
CA LEU A 190 0.10 -10.75 -13.39
C LEU A 190 -0.82 -11.88 -13.88
N ARG A 191 -2.01 -11.56 -14.41
CA ARG A 191 -3.05 -12.53 -14.78
C ARG A 191 -2.54 -13.73 -15.57
N PRO A 192 -1.68 -13.57 -16.61
CA PRO A 192 -1.19 -14.74 -17.37
C PRO A 192 -0.49 -15.79 -16.51
N GLY A 193 0.27 -15.35 -15.50
CA GLY A 193 0.93 -16.27 -14.57
C GLY A 193 -0.03 -16.78 -13.47
N LEU A 194 -0.91 -15.92 -12.96
CA LEU A 194 -1.87 -16.29 -11.93
C LEU A 194 -2.83 -17.37 -12.42
N ASP A 195 -3.38 -17.23 -13.64
CA ASP A 195 -4.30 -18.20 -14.24
C ASP A 195 -3.61 -19.55 -14.51
N GLU A 196 -2.37 -19.52 -15.05
CA GLU A 196 -1.59 -20.73 -15.29
C GLU A 196 -1.33 -21.51 -14.00
N GLN A 197 -1.07 -20.83 -12.90
CA GLN A 197 -0.83 -21.46 -11.59
C GLN A 197 -2.12 -21.76 -10.81
N GLY A 198 -3.30 -21.35 -11.30
CA GLY A 198 -4.60 -21.62 -10.70
C GLY A 198 -4.92 -20.77 -9.48
N PHE A 199 -4.49 -19.52 -9.45
CA PHE A 199 -4.92 -18.54 -8.47
C PHE A 199 -6.39 -18.17 -8.68
N PHE A 200 -7.03 -17.69 -7.62
CA PHE A 200 -8.33 -17.03 -7.68
C PHE A 200 -8.21 -15.66 -7.01
N THR A 201 -9.01 -14.73 -7.47
CA THR A 201 -9.02 -13.34 -6.96
C THR A 201 -10.26 -13.08 -6.12
N VAL A 202 -10.11 -12.26 -5.11
CA VAL A 202 -11.20 -11.79 -4.25
C VAL A 202 -10.90 -10.35 -3.81
N ALA A 203 -11.93 -9.51 -3.70
CA ALA A 203 -11.78 -8.15 -3.21
C ALA A 203 -11.27 -8.14 -1.77
N SER A 204 -10.25 -7.33 -1.49
CA SER A 204 -9.78 -7.06 -0.13
C SER A 204 -10.46 -5.79 0.44
N LEU A 205 -10.09 -5.41 1.65
CA LEU A 205 -10.48 -4.11 2.19
C LEU A 205 -9.84 -3.00 1.37
N PRO A 206 -10.59 -1.98 0.91
CA PRO A 206 -10.01 -0.88 0.16
C PRO A 206 -9.07 -0.04 1.03
N ASP A 207 -8.07 0.55 0.43
CA ASP A 207 -7.28 1.60 1.07
C ASP A 207 -8.05 2.94 1.03
N THR A 208 -7.55 3.93 1.74
CA THR A 208 -8.13 5.29 1.76
C THR A 208 -7.09 6.31 1.33
N GLN A 209 -7.43 7.09 0.32
CA GLN A 209 -6.54 8.12 -0.24
C GLN A 209 -7.26 9.46 -0.33
N LEU A 210 -6.60 10.50 0.16
CA LEU A 210 -6.98 11.88 -0.06
C LEU A 210 -6.11 12.46 -1.17
N THR A 211 -6.73 12.90 -2.26
CA THR A 211 -6.06 13.66 -3.30
C THR A 211 -5.90 15.10 -2.86
N LEU A 212 -4.69 15.63 -3.00
CA LEU A 212 -4.31 16.97 -2.61
C LEU A 212 -4.01 17.79 -3.87
N GLY A 213 -4.57 18.99 -3.93
CA GLY A 213 -4.36 19.95 -5.01
C GLY A 213 -4.51 21.39 -4.50
N GLN A 214 -4.71 21.52 -3.20
CA GLN A 214 -4.89 22.79 -2.52
C GLN A 214 -3.53 23.39 -2.14
N THR A 215 -3.47 24.72 -2.06
CA THR A 215 -2.24 25.45 -1.71
C THR A 215 -2.00 25.57 -0.22
N ASP A 216 -3.06 25.45 0.58
CA ASP A 216 -3.04 25.60 2.03
C ASP A 216 -4.17 24.79 2.70
N PHE A 217 -4.11 24.69 4.02
CA PHE A 217 -5.08 23.93 4.81
C PHE A 217 -6.49 24.55 4.82
N GLU A 218 -6.61 25.89 4.76
CA GLU A 218 -7.92 26.54 4.71
C GLU A 218 -8.63 26.30 3.38
N SER A 219 -7.89 26.30 2.25
CA SER A 219 -8.43 25.94 0.95
C SER A 219 -8.84 24.48 0.88
N TYR A 220 -8.09 23.59 1.56
CA TYR A 220 -8.52 22.19 1.74
C TYR A 220 -9.84 22.12 2.54
N LEU A 221 -9.96 22.80 3.68
CA LEU A 221 -11.20 22.81 4.44
C LEU A 221 -12.37 23.37 3.61
N ALA A 222 -12.11 24.41 2.80
CA ALA A 222 -13.11 25.00 1.91
C ALA A 222 -13.59 24.02 0.82
N SER A 223 -12.72 23.12 0.34
CA SER A 223 -13.05 22.11 -0.67
C SER A 223 -13.97 20.99 -0.14
N LEU A 224 -14.02 20.78 1.18
CA LEU A 224 -14.88 19.77 1.77
C LEU A 224 -16.38 20.13 1.63
N PRO A 225 -17.27 19.14 1.47
CA PRO A 225 -18.72 19.36 1.54
C PRO A 225 -19.14 20.06 2.84
N ALA A 226 -20.25 20.78 2.82
CA ALA A 226 -20.68 21.67 3.93
C ALA A 226 -20.71 20.97 5.31
N LYS A 227 -21.24 19.75 5.39
CA LYS A 227 -21.34 19.00 6.67
C LYS A 227 -19.95 18.53 7.18
N PRO A 228 -19.10 17.83 6.40
CA PRO A 228 -17.72 17.51 6.77
C PRO A 228 -16.92 18.75 7.17
N ARG A 229 -16.96 19.82 6.37
CA ARG A 229 -16.27 21.10 6.67
C ARG A 229 -16.66 21.68 8.01
N ARG A 230 -17.96 21.75 8.31
CA ARG A 230 -18.46 22.23 9.62
C ARG A 230 -17.97 21.32 10.76
N ASN A 231 -17.98 19.99 10.55
CA ASN A 231 -17.51 19.02 11.53
C ASN A 231 -16.00 19.18 11.78
N ALA A 232 -15.21 19.37 10.73
CA ALA A 232 -13.78 19.62 10.83
C ALA A 232 -13.48 20.86 11.68
N ARG A 233 -14.08 22.01 11.33
CA ARG A 233 -13.91 23.25 12.11
C ARG A 233 -14.35 23.12 13.58
N ASN A 234 -15.39 22.32 13.85
CA ASN A 234 -15.82 22.06 15.23
C ASN A 234 -14.78 21.22 16.00
N LYS A 235 -14.17 20.21 15.35
CA LYS A 235 -13.17 19.35 15.97
C LYS A 235 -11.86 20.10 16.23
N LEU A 236 -11.43 20.93 15.28
CA LEU A 236 -10.30 21.85 15.46
C LEU A 236 -10.53 22.82 16.63
N ARG A 237 -11.69 23.47 16.68
CA ARG A 237 -12.03 24.37 17.81
C ARG A 237 -12.08 23.65 19.16
N LYS A 238 -12.56 22.40 19.21
CA LYS A 238 -12.54 21.61 20.44
C LYS A 238 -11.13 21.29 20.91
N PHE A 239 -10.23 21.03 19.99
CA PHE A 239 -8.81 20.81 20.30
C PHE A 239 -8.15 22.09 20.83
N HIS A 240 -8.29 23.21 20.13
CA HIS A 240 -7.71 24.51 20.53
C HIS A 240 -8.23 25.04 21.87
N ARG A 241 -9.38 24.55 22.36
CA ARG A 241 -9.87 24.89 23.69
C ARG A 241 -9.17 24.10 24.82
N GLN A 242 -8.35 23.12 24.48
CA GLN A 242 -7.57 22.38 25.47
C GLN A 242 -6.23 23.10 25.66
N GLU A 243 -6.14 24.00 26.62
CA GLU A 243 -4.98 24.87 26.86
C GLU A 243 -3.69 24.11 27.18
N ASN A 244 -3.82 22.88 27.68
CA ASN A 244 -2.71 22.01 28.04
C ASN A 244 -2.23 21.08 26.90
N LEU A 245 -2.89 21.11 25.72
CA LEU A 245 -2.51 20.28 24.57
C LEU A 245 -1.84 21.12 23.49
N ARG A 246 -0.72 20.62 22.97
CA ARG A 246 -0.03 21.20 21.82
C ARG A 246 0.21 20.16 20.75
N MET A 247 0.15 20.57 19.48
CA MET A 247 0.46 19.74 18.31
C MET A 247 1.77 20.21 17.73
N GLU A 248 2.70 19.27 17.49
CA GLU A 248 4.02 19.53 16.93
C GLU A 248 4.32 18.57 15.79
N VAL A 249 5.17 18.98 14.85
CA VAL A 249 5.74 18.13 13.82
C VAL A 249 7.21 17.96 14.11
N LEU A 250 7.64 16.73 14.33
CA LEU A 250 9.00 16.42 14.72
C LEU A 250 9.73 15.67 13.60
N ASP A 251 10.94 16.09 13.32
CA ASP A 251 11.89 15.43 12.40
C ASP A 251 12.65 14.33 13.14
N GLU A 252 13.08 14.61 14.37
CA GLU A 252 13.78 13.71 15.26
C GLU A 252 12.89 13.30 16.43
N PHE A 253 12.53 12.02 16.48
CA PHE A 253 11.61 11.47 17.49
C PHE A 253 12.06 10.12 18.08
N GLY A 254 13.31 9.71 17.83
CA GLY A 254 13.86 8.45 18.33
C GLY A 254 13.75 8.28 19.85
N HIS A 255 13.85 9.39 20.59
CA HIS A 255 13.68 9.41 22.05
C HIS A 255 12.25 9.14 22.52
N LEU A 256 11.24 9.35 21.65
CA LEU A 256 9.81 9.14 21.97
C LEU A 256 9.33 7.71 21.63
N VAL A 257 10.17 6.88 21.02
CA VAL A 257 9.76 5.54 20.56
C VAL A 257 9.14 4.68 21.68
N PRO A 258 9.66 4.66 22.91
CA PRO A 258 9.03 3.90 24.00
C PRO A 258 7.59 4.35 24.31
N GLU A 259 7.35 5.66 24.35
CA GLU A 259 6.02 6.24 24.59
C GLU A 259 5.09 6.00 23.40
N MET A 260 5.61 6.16 22.16
CA MET A 260 4.88 5.83 20.93
C MET A 260 4.38 4.39 20.97
N MET A 261 5.23 3.43 21.35
CA MET A 261 4.85 2.02 21.45
C MET A 261 3.79 1.77 22.54
N GLY A 262 3.84 2.51 23.64
CA GLY A 262 2.81 2.48 24.69
C GLY A 262 1.44 2.92 24.16
N LEU A 263 1.38 4.01 23.40
CA LEU A 263 0.16 4.52 22.78
C LEU A 263 -0.31 3.63 21.61
N TYR A 264 0.61 3.07 20.83
CA TYR A 264 0.30 2.13 19.74
C TYR A 264 -0.40 0.88 20.27
N ARG A 265 0.10 0.28 21.36
CA ARG A 265 -0.53 -0.89 21.99
C ARG A 265 -1.98 -0.59 22.40
N GLN A 266 -2.28 0.59 22.94
CA GLN A 266 -3.66 0.97 23.26
C GLN A 266 -4.59 0.96 22.05
N VAL A 267 -4.09 1.33 20.87
CA VAL A 267 -4.85 1.25 19.61
C VAL A 267 -5.01 -0.20 19.16
N MET A 268 -3.92 -0.97 19.19
CA MET A 268 -3.92 -2.38 18.74
C MET A 268 -4.79 -3.28 19.64
N ASP A 269 -4.84 -3.05 20.94
CA ASP A 269 -5.71 -3.79 21.88
C ASP A 269 -7.19 -3.62 21.58
N ARG A 270 -7.56 -2.54 20.86
CA ARG A 270 -8.94 -2.25 20.44
C ARG A 270 -9.21 -2.59 18.98
N ALA A 271 -8.18 -2.99 18.24
CA ALA A 271 -8.34 -3.39 16.85
C ALA A 271 -9.04 -4.73 16.73
N ASP A 272 -10.01 -4.83 15.82
CA ASP A 272 -10.76 -6.07 15.57
C ASP A 272 -9.89 -7.14 14.90
N GLN A 273 -8.90 -6.73 14.11
CA GLN A 273 -7.99 -7.59 13.34
C GLN A 273 -6.57 -7.01 13.34
N THR A 274 -5.57 -7.88 13.48
CA THR A 274 -4.16 -7.51 13.42
C THR A 274 -3.39 -8.52 12.58
N LEU A 275 -2.86 -8.08 11.45
CA LEU A 275 -1.96 -8.88 10.62
C LEU A 275 -0.51 -8.70 11.09
N ASP A 276 -0.12 -7.46 11.30
CA ASP A 276 1.21 -7.02 11.73
C ASP A 276 1.13 -6.29 13.07
N VAL A 277 2.16 -6.45 13.88
CA VAL A 277 2.35 -5.66 15.09
C VAL A 277 3.74 -5.07 14.99
N LEU A 278 3.81 -3.74 14.84
CA LEU A 278 5.09 -3.06 14.83
C LEU A 278 5.78 -3.20 16.18
N ASP A 279 7.07 -3.36 16.15
CA ASP A 279 7.93 -3.30 17.31
C ASP A 279 8.80 -2.03 17.32
N GLU A 280 9.49 -1.84 18.42
CA GLU A 280 10.40 -0.71 18.61
C GLU A 280 11.56 -0.78 17.61
N ALA A 281 12.03 -2.00 17.27
CA ALA A 281 13.14 -2.22 16.37
C ALA A 281 12.81 -1.71 14.96
N PHE A 282 11.57 -1.91 14.48
CA PHE A 282 11.14 -1.37 13.18
C PHE A 282 11.22 0.15 13.13
N VAL A 283 10.66 0.83 14.14
CA VAL A 283 10.63 2.30 14.18
C VAL A 283 12.05 2.86 14.25
N ARG A 284 12.92 2.26 15.07
CA ARG A 284 14.33 2.67 15.20
C ARG A 284 15.10 2.42 13.91
N ALA A 285 15.02 1.21 13.33
CA ALA A 285 15.72 0.88 12.09
C ALA A 285 15.32 1.79 10.93
N LEU A 286 14.04 2.19 10.86
CA LEU A 286 13.57 3.13 9.87
C LEU A 286 14.11 4.55 10.14
N SER A 287 14.21 4.99 11.41
CA SER A 287 14.79 6.28 11.79
C SER A 287 16.28 6.33 11.49
N ASP A 288 17.04 5.28 11.84
CA ASP A 288 18.47 5.21 11.64
C ASP A 288 18.84 5.23 10.15
N SER A 289 18.04 4.57 9.30
CA SER A 289 18.26 4.55 7.85
C SER A 289 18.07 5.92 7.19
N THR A 290 17.20 6.75 7.75
CA THR A 290 17.00 8.14 7.30
C THR A 290 18.11 9.08 7.80
N ALA A 291 18.57 8.92 9.05
CA ALA A 291 19.64 9.72 9.65
C ALA A 291 21.02 9.46 9.01
N ALA A 292 21.36 8.19 8.73
CA ALA A 292 22.61 7.81 8.08
C ALA A 292 22.75 8.37 6.65
N GLY A 293 21.64 8.75 6.04
CA GLY A 293 21.63 9.40 4.73
C GLY A 293 21.85 10.90 4.76
N ALA A 294 21.46 11.58 5.84
CA ALA A 294 21.67 13.02 6.01
C ALA A 294 23.13 13.38 6.32
N GLY A 295 23.86 12.49 6.99
CA GLY A 295 25.29 12.71 7.34
C GLY A 295 26.28 12.43 6.21
N ALA A 296 25.85 11.88 5.06
CA ALA A 296 26.71 11.62 3.93
C ALA A 296 26.82 12.82 2.95
N GLU A 297 26.03 13.89 3.17
CA GLU A 297 26.00 15.07 2.31
C GLU A 297 26.96 16.19 2.71
N ASP A 298 27.64 16.12 3.89
CA ASP A 298 28.56 17.14 4.37
C ASP A 298 30.03 16.93 3.93
N GLY A 299 30.32 16.01 3.01
CA GLY A 299 31.64 15.71 2.47
C GLY A 299 31.78 16.06 0.98
N ASP A 300 32.25 17.26 0.67
CA ASP A 300 32.88 17.67 -0.59
C ASP A 300 32.21 17.24 -1.93
N ALA A 301 31.27 18.05 -2.42
CA ALA A 301 31.03 18.16 -3.85
C ALA A 301 30.50 19.56 -4.21
N GLU A 302 31.42 20.51 -4.43
CA GLU A 302 31.18 21.63 -5.34
C GLU A 302 31.11 21.06 -6.78
N GLY A 303 29.90 20.83 -7.25
CA GLY A 303 29.62 20.36 -8.61
C GLY A 303 28.20 20.75 -8.99
N GLN A 304 28.03 21.92 -9.62
CA GLN A 304 26.84 22.32 -10.34
C GLN A 304 26.52 21.26 -11.41
N GLY A 305 25.48 20.46 -11.21
CA GLY A 305 24.93 19.55 -12.20
C GLY A 305 23.41 19.49 -12.02
N ASP A 306 22.68 19.78 -13.09
CA ASP A 306 21.22 19.73 -13.20
C ASP A 306 20.65 18.46 -12.59
N GLY A 307 19.77 18.63 -11.59
CA GLY A 307 19.29 17.55 -10.73
C GLY A 307 18.18 16.71 -11.36
N ASP A 308 18.56 15.63 -12.05
CA ASP A 308 17.65 14.54 -12.44
C ASP A 308 18.31 13.17 -12.16
N GLY A 309 18.53 12.80 -10.89
CA GLY A 309 19.16 11.50 -10.63
C GLY A 309 19.28 11.04 -9.18
N GLU A 310 18.90 11.83 -8.20
CA GLU A 310 18.96 11.42 -6.79
C GLU A 310 17.67 10.69 -6.42
N GLY A 311 17.75 9.35 -6.30
CA GLY A 311 16.62 8.49 -5.98
C GLY A 311 15.92 8.99 -4.70
N ALA A 312 14.63 9.31 -4.80
CA ALA A 312 13.85 9.90 -3.72
C ALA A 312 13.85 8.99 -2.48
N ARG A 313 14.52 9.39 -1.41
CA ARG A 313 14.52 8.69 -0.11
C ARG A 313 13.15 8.78 0.55
N THR A 314 12.82 7.80 1.41
CA THR A 314 11.65 7.88 2.27
C THR A 314 11.98 8.73 3.50
N GLU A 315 11.35 9.90 3.60
CA GLU A 315 11.46 10.77 4.76
C GLU A 315 10.38 10.45 5.79
N GLN A 316 10.67 10.73 7.05
CA GLN A 316 9.76 10.52 8.16
C GLN A 316 9.46 11.81 8.89
N ARG A 317 8.25 11.93 9.40
CA ARG A 317 7.82 13.00 10.30
C ARG A 317 6.87 12.40 11.34
N LEU A 318 6.98 12.87 12.56
CA LEU A 318 6.02 12.54 13.60
C LEU A 318 5.12 13.76 13.85
N VAL A 319 3.84 13.62 13.52
CA VAL A 319 2.81 14.53 14.03
C VAL A 319 2.51 14.10 15.46
N ALA A 320 2.92 14.88 16.44
CA ALA A 320 2.87 14.57 17.87
C ALA A 320 1.94 15.51 18.61
N CYS A 321 1.16 14.97 19.54
CA CYS A 321 0.34 15.76 20.47
C CYS A 321 0.85 15.53 21.88
N PHE A 322 1.14 16.62 22.58
CA PHE A 322 1.63 16.60 23.96
C PHE A 322 0.62 17.21 24.93
N GLU A 323 0.57 16.66 26.14
CA GLU A 323 -0.02 17.26 27.34
C GLU A 323 1.11 17.61 28.32
N GLY A 324 1.47 18.89 28.39
CA GLY A 324 2.75 19.27 29.02
C GLY A 324 3.92 18.66 28.25
N GLU A 325 4.74 17.85 28.92
CA GLU A 325 5.86 17.12 28.30
C GLU A 325 5.48 15.68 27.90
N ARG A 326 4.31 15.20 28.26
CA ARG A 326 3.87 13.84 28.00
C ARG A 326 3.30 13.70 26.60
N LEU A 327 3.81 12.76 25.80
CA LEU A 327 3.22 12.37 24.53
C LEU A 327 1.86 11.68 24.77
N VAL A 328 0.77 12.23 24.19
CA VAL A 328 -0.59 11.70 24.35
C VAL A 328 -1.22 11.24 23.06
N GLY A 329 -0.59 11.52 21.94
CA GLY A 329 -1.02 11.02 20.64
C GLY A 329 -0.01 11.31 19.56
N TYR A 330 0.03 10.48 18.54
CA TYR A 330 0.87 10.71 17.38
C TYR A 330 0.30 10.09 16.11
N LEU A 331 0.71 10.62 14.97
CA LEU A 331 0.58 9.99 13.67
C LEU A 331 1.96 10.00 12.99
N HIS A 332 2.51 8.82 12.76
CA HIS A 332 3.78 8.66 12.06
C HIS A 332 3.53 8.76 10.55
N CYS A 333 4.13 9.74 9.91
CA CYS A 333 3.97 10.07 8.51
C CYS A 333 5.25 9.76 7.73
N LEU A 334 5.08 9.15 6.57
CA LEU A 334 6.15 8.86 5.62
C LEU A 334 5.91 9.64 4.33
N PHE A 335 7.00 10.13 3.72
CA PHE A 335 6.98 10.93 2.50
C PHE A 335 8.00 10.39 1.49
N ARG A 336 7.62 10.35 0.21
CA ARG A 336 8.52 10.04 -0.91
C ARG A 336 7.99 10.73 -2.16
N GLY A 337 8.83 11.48 -2.87
CA GLY A 337 8.39 12.27 -4.00
C GLY A 337 7.21 13.17 -3.64
N ARG A 338 6.10 13.03 -4.33
CA ARG A 338 4.85 13.78 -4.07
C ARG A 338 3.77 12.95 -3.39
N GLY A 339 4.13 11.82 -2.78
CA GLY A 339 3.23 10.95 -2.04
C GLY A 339 3.50 10.97 -0.55
N ALA A 340 2.43 10.84 0.24
CA ALA A 340 2.48 10.73 1.69
C ALA A 340 1.64 9.55 2.19
N VAL A 341 2.03 9.01 3.35
CA VAL A 341 1.28 7.97 4.07
C VAL A 341 1.27 8.29 5.56
N GLY A 342 0.08 8.39 6.15
CA GLY A 342 -0.10 8.31 7.61
C GLY A 342 -0.03 6.84 8.02
N ALA A 343 1.18 6.38 8.33
CA ALA A 343 1.49 4.96 8.42
C ALA A 343 0.98 4.31 9.71
N ARG A 344 1.18 4.96 10.86
CA ARG A 344 0.81 4.42 12.17
C ARG A 344 0.35 5.51 13.13
N ILE A 345 -0.65 5.19 13.93
CA ILE A 345 -1.23 6.09 14.92
C ILE A 345 -1.21 5.46 16.30
N GLY A 346 -0.88 6.26 17.30
CA GLY A 346 -1.06 5.94 18.71
C GLY A 346 -1.79 7.06 19.42
N MET A 347 -2.63 6.75 20.40
CA MET A 347 -3.33 7.78 21.16
C MET A 347 -3.73 7.32 22.56
N ASP A 348 -3.76 8.25 23.48
CA ASP A 348 -4.36 8.08 24.80
C ASP A 348 -5.89 8.15 24.67
N TYR A 349 -6.57 7.03 24.90
CA TYR A 349 -8.03 6.96 24.78
C TYR A 349 -8.77 7.75 25.85
N GLY A 350 -8.15 8.05 26.99
CA GLY A 350 -8.70 8.95 27.99
C GLY A 350 -8.93 10.37 27.46
N LEU A 351 -8.06 10.81 26.55
CA LEU A 351 -8.12 12.12 25.92
C LEU A 351 -8.78 12.12 24.53
N ALA A 352 -8.79 10.96 23.85
CA ALA A 352 -9.16 10.84 22.45
C ALA A 352 -10.53 11.45 22.11
N HIS A 353 -11.54 11.23 22.94
CA HIS A 353 -12.90 11.77 22.73
C HIS A 353 -12.99 13.26 23.04
N ARG A 354 -12.41 13.71 24.16
CA ARG A 354 -12.47 15.10 24.62
C ARG A 354 -11.76 16.03 23.66
N ALA A 355 -10.56 15.68 23.26
CA ALA A 355 -9.72 16.49 22.38
C ALA A 355 -9.89 16.19 20.89
N ARG A 356 -10.69 15.15 20.52
CA ARG A 356 -10.80 14.69 19.14
C ARG A 356 -9.45 14.35 18.52
N LEU A 357 -8.55 13.72 19.29
CA LEU A 357 -7.16 13.45 18.91
C LEU A 357 -7.03 12.78 17.54
N TYR A 358 -7.80 11.73 17.29
CA TYR A 358 -7.77 11.03 16.00
C TYR A 358 -7.89 11.99 14.81
N HIS A 359 -8.88 12.89 14.87
CA HIS A 359 -9.13 13.81 13.77
C HIS A 359 -8.07 14.90 13.66
N ASN A 360 -7.64 15.45 14.81
CA ASN A 360 -6.68 16.53 14.81
C ASN A 360 -5.28 16.08 14.39
N LEU A 361 -4.86 14.86 14.74
CA LEU A 361 -3.65 14.25 14.23
C LEU A 361 -3.70 14.08 12.69
N HIS A 362 -4.85 13.63 12.16
CA HIS A 362 -5.01 13.52 10.71
C HIS A 362 -5.07 14.88 10.01
N TYR A 363 -5.72 15.88 10.59
CA TYR A 363 -5.73 17.25 10.02
C TYR A 363 -4.33 17.84 9.99
N ALA A 364 -3.53 17.68 11.04
CA ALA A 364 -2.14 18.13 11.06
C ALA A 364 -1.28 17.39 10.02
N ALA A 365 -1.51 16.10 9.81
CA ALA A 365 -0.82 15.34 8.76
C ALA A 365 -1.23 15.78 7.34
N ILE A 366 -2.50 16.13 7.13
CA ILE A 366 -2.99 16.68 5.86
C ILE A 366 -2.36 18.05 5.60
N GLU A 367 -2.34 18.93 6.61
CA GLU A 367 -1.70 20.24 6.53
C GLU A 367 -0.22 20.13 6.19
N LEU A 368 0.50 19.21 6.86
CA LEU A 368 1.90 18.90 6.58
C LEU A 368 2.10 18.40 5.14
N ALA A 369 1.25 17.50 4.66
CA ALA A 369 1.34 16.96 3.30
C ALA A 369 1.08 18.06 2.23
N ILE A 370 0.14 18.98 2.49
CA ILE A 370 -0.11 20.13 1.63
C ILE A 370 1.13 21.06 1.61
N ALA A 371 1.66 21.41 2.79
CA ALA A 371 2.83 22.28 2.91
C ALA A 371 4.06 21.71 2.19
N ARG A 372 4.17 20.36 2.11
CA ARG A 372 5.23 19.65 1.37
C ARG A 372 4.92 19.47 -0.14
N GLY A 373 3.82 19.99 -0.64
CA GLY A 373 3.43 19.87 -2.05
C GLY A 373 3.07 18.46 -2.50
N CYS A 374 2.64 17.59 -1.58
CA CYS A 374 2.18 16.24 -1.91
C CYS A 374 0.94 16.28 -2.79
N ARG A 375 0.82 15.31 -3.71
CA ARG A 375 -0.38 15.11 -4.56
C ARG A 375 -1.45 14.29 -3.86
N HIS A 376 -1.03 13.46 -2.92
CA HIS A 376 -1.94 12.62 -2.15
C HIS A 376 -1.35 12.24 -0.80
N ILE A 377 -2.24 11.92 0.14
CA ILE A 377 -1.90 11.24 1.38
C ILE A 377 -2.83 10.04 1.57
N ARG A 378 -2.27 8.89 1.94
CA ARG A 378 -3.00 7.66 2.25
C ARG A 378 -3.02 7.43 3.75
N PHE A 379 -4.13 6.83 4.24
CA PHE A 379 -4.31 6.52 5.65
C PHE A 379 -4.62 5.03 5.90
N ALA A 380 -4.23 4.17 4.97
CA ALA A 380 -4.42 2.72 5.02
C ALA A 380 -5.91 2.30 5.12
N GLN A 381 -6.12 1.02 5.39
CA GLN A 381 -7.43 0.38 5.54
C GLN A 381 -8.09 0.73 6.88
N THR A 382 -9.33 0.32 7.08
CA THR A 382 -10.14 0.45 8.31
C THR A 382 -10.52 1.90 8.68
N ALA A 383 -11.34 2.08 9.73
CA ALA A 383 -11.82 3.38 10.19
C ALA A 383 -12.34 4.29 9.05
N TYR A 384 -13.14 3.73 8.13
CA TYR A 384 -13.54 4.40 6.88
C TYR A 384 -14.40 5.64 7.10
N GLU A 385 -15.28 5.63 8.10
CA GLU A 385 -16.21 6.75 8.35
C GLU A 385 -15.48 8.07 8.63
N PRO A 386 -14.54 8.17 9.61
CA PRO A 386 -13.80 9.41 9.81
C PRO A 386 -12.92 9.78 8.62
N LYS A 387 -12.40 8.82 7.86
CA LYS A 387 -11.57 9.10 6.68
C LYS A 387 -12.39 9.66 5.51
N ARG A 388 -13.64 9.22 5.36
CA ARG A 388 -14.60 9.86 4.44
C ARG A 388 -14.90 11.32 4.84
N GLU A 389 -14.95 11.63 6.14
CA GLU A 389 -15.10 13.02 6.59
C GLU A 389 -13.89 13.89 6.21
N PHE A 390 -12.68 13.32 6.09
CA PHE A 390 -11.51 14.03 5.56
C PHE A 390 -11.56 14.20 4.03
N GLY A 391 -12.53 13.62 3.35
CA GLY A 391 -12.61 13.64 1.89
C GLY A 391 -11.84 12.53 1.20
N CYS A 392 -11.40 11.50 1.94
CA CYS A 392 -10.71 10.36 1.34
C CYS A 392 -11.65 9.54 0.44
N ALA A 393 -11.15 9.20 -0.75
CA ALA A 393 -11.73 8.18 -1.61
C ALA A 393 -11.29 6.78 -1.18
N LEU A 394 -12.11 5.77 -1.52
CA LEU A 394 -11.73 4.37 -1.37
C LEU A 394 -10.95 3.93 -2.61
N VAL A 395 -9.80 3.32 -2.38
CA VAL A 395 -8.95 2.74 -3.43
C VAL A 395 -9.14 1.22 -3.38
N GLU A 396 -9.81 0.69 -4.40
CA GLU A 396 -10.12 -0.73 -4.48
C GLU A 396 -8.86 -1.57 -4.56
N GLN A 397 -8.88 -2.69 -3.83
CA GLN A 397 -7.76 -3.63 -3.75
C GLN A 397 -8.30 -5.06 -3.80
N SER A 398 -7.44 -5.99 -4.18
CA SER A 398 -7.76 -7.40 -4.28
C SER A 398 -6.62 -8.28 -3.78
N TYR A 399 -6.99 -9.47 -3.34
CA TYR A 399 -6.08 -10.57 -3.13
C TYR A 399 -6.11 -11.49 -4.35
N ALA A 400 -4.94 -12.03 -4.75
CA ALA A 400 -4.89 -13.26 -5.53
C ALA A 400 -4.32 -14.38 -4.64
N LEU A 401 -5.06 -15.47 -4.50
CA LEU A 401 -4.78 -16.52 -3.54
C LEU A 401 -4.60 -17.87 -4.23
N ASN A 402 -3.69 -18.67 -3.70
CA ASN A 402 -3.49 -20.05 -4.10
C ASN A 402 -3.02 -20.89 -2.91
N HIS A 403 -3.04 -22.20 -3.09
CA HIS A 403 -2.42 -23.14 -2.16
C HIS A 403 -1.60 -24.17 -2.94
N THR A 404 -0.44 -24.54 -2.42
CA THR A 404 0.47 -25.51 -3.05
C THR A 404 -0.14 -26.92 -3.18
N GLY A 405 -1.05 -27.30 -2.27
CA GLY A 405 -1.81 -28.56 -2.32
C GLY A 405 -3.16 -28.40 -3.02
N ARG A 406 -3.57 -29.40 -3.83
CA ARG A 406 -4.81 -29.35 -4.61
C ARG A 406 -6.09 -29.28 -3.75
N LEU A 407 -6.20 -30.15 -2.71
CA LEU A 407 -7.37 -30.22 -1.85
C LEU A 407 -7.56 -28.93 -1.03
N PRO A 408 -6.55 -28.41 -0.30
CA PRO A 408 -6.66 -27.13 0.39
C PRO A 408 -6.98 -25.97 -0.55
N ARG A 409 -6.44 -25.96 -1.78
CA ARG A 409 -6.79 -24.95 -2.80
C ARG A 409 -8.28 -24.93 -3.09
N THR A 410 -8.89 -26.10 -3.31
CA THR A 410 -10.31 -26.20 -3.59
C THR A 410 -11.14 -25.71 -2.40
N ILE A 411 -10.76 -26.05 -1.18
CA ILE A 411 -11.44 -25.61 0.05
C ILE A 411 -11.34 -24.08 0.19
N LEU A 412 -10.14 -23.52 0.03
CA LEU A 412 -9.94 -22.07 0.10
C LEU A 412 -10.77 -21.33 -0.96
N ARG A 413 -10.79 -21.84 -2.20
CA ARG A 413 -11.56 -21.24 -3.29
C ARG A 413 -13.07 -21.24 -3.05
N LEU A 414 -13.59 -22.21 -2.32
CA LEU A 414 -15.03 -22.30 -2.00
C LEU A 414 -15.41 -21.46 -0.77
N LEU A 415 -14.58 -21.44 0.27
CA LEU A 415 -14.95 -20.89 1.58
C LEU A 415 -14.47 -19.46 1.80
N LEU A 416 -13.32 -19.10 1.23
CA LEU A 416 -12.69 -17.80 1.55
C LEU A 416 -13.38 -16.61 0.88
N PRO A 417 -13.79 -16.65 -0.42
CA PRO A 417 -14.44 -15.50 -1.05
C PRO A 417 -15.68 -14.99 -0.31
N PRO A 418 -16.70 -15.82 0.02
CA PRO A 418 -17.88 -15.33 0.71
C PRO A 418 -17.56 -14.80 2.12
N ALA A 419 -16.55 -15.35 2.81
CA ALA A 419 -16.13 -14.87 4.12
C ALA A 419 -15.47 -13.49 4.04
N LEU A 420 -14.59 -13.27 3.05
CA LEU A 420 -13.94 -11.97 2.83
C LEU A 420 -14.91 -10.91 2.33
N GLU A 421 -15.86 -11.26 1.47
CA GLU A 421 -16.93 -10.36 1.03
C GLU A 421 -17.80 -9.92 2.19
N ALA A 422 -18.20 -10.84 3.08
CA ALA A 422 -18.97 -10.53 4.27
C ALA A 422 -18.19 -9.61 5.22
N ALA A 423 -16.90 -9.88 5.46
CA ALA A 423 -16.03 -9.05 6.28
C ALA A 423 -15.86 -7.65 5.70
N ARG A 424 -15.69 -7.55 4.37
CA ARG A 424 -15.61 -6.29 3.65
C ARG A 424 -16.91 -5.49 3.77
N ALA A 425 -18.05 -6.11 3.52
CA ALA A 425 -19.35 -5.47 3.65
C ALA A 425 -19.56 -4.93 5.08
N GLN A 426 -19.19 -5.70 6.09
CA GLN A 426 -19.26 -5.27 7.51
C GLN A 426 -18.33 -4.07 7.80
N ALA A 427 -17.11 -4.08 7.29
CA ALA A 427 -16.14 -3.01 7.51
C ALA A 427 -16.55 -1.69 6.84
N LEU A 428 -17.23 -1.75 5.70
CA LEU A 428 -17.69 -0.60 4.92
C LEU A 428 -19.06 -0.08 5.34
N ALA A 429 -19.81 -0.85 6.14
CA ALA A 429 -21.13 -0.45 6.61
C ALA A 429 -21.03 0.80 7.50
N PRO A 430 -21.97 1.76 7.36
CA PRO A 430 -22.05 2.88 8.28
C PRO A 430 -22.24 2.37 9.73
N ARG A 431 -21.46 2.88 10.65
CA ARG A 431 -21.70 2.60 12.08
C ARG A 431 -22.91 3.44 12.51
N SER A 432 -24.00 2.77 12.91
CA SER A 432 -25.24 3.36 13.45
C SER A 432 -25.00 4.08 14.78
#